data_6525592eca5bbc1c840ac9102c07b496
#
_entry.id   6525592eca5bbc1c840ac9102c07b496
#
_cell.length_a   1.000
_cell.length_b   1.000
_cell.length_c   1.000
_cell.angle_alpha   90.00
_cell.angle_beta   90.00
_cell.angle_gamma   90.00
#
_symmetry.space_group_name_H-M   'P 1'
#
loop_
_entity.id
_entity.type
_entity.pdbx_description
1 polymer ?
#
loop_
_entity_poly.entity_id
_entity_poly.type
_entity_poly.pdbx_seq_one_letter_code
_entity_poly.pdbx_strand_id
1 'polypeptide(L)'
;TSQILTALEQFRGDILQVPTMFSALKHNGKPLYEYARAGITVEREARPITIFEINFIEYQAPFLTLEVHCSKGTYIRTLVDDLGEVLGCGAHVTVLRRTAVADYPTEKMMTWDALQALAEQGDLAQLDQHLLPTDTAVSKLPALQLNAEQSKGIGFGQRVKFANEAKLYGQVRLFSDKNVFLGVALIDDNNVIRPQPVSYTHLRA
;
A
#
# COMPACT_ATOMS: atom_id res chain seq x y z
N THR A 1 18.18 -6.69 -27.39
CA THR A 1 18.39 -6.25 -26.00
C THR A 1 18.63 -4.73 -25.92
N SER A 2 19.50 -4.13 -26.73
CA SER A 2 19.81 -2.69 -26.69
C SER A 2 18.56 -1.80 -26.86
N GLN A 3 17.70 -2.12 -27.80
CA GLN A 3 16.43 -1.40 -28.02
C GLN A 3 15.51 -1.45 -26.79
N ILE A 4 15.44 -2.60 -26.11
CA ILE A 4 14.67 -2.76 -24.87
C ILE A 4 15.23 -1.84 -23.79
N LEU A 5 16.54 -1.86 -23.55
CA LEU A 5 17.18 -1.02 -22.55
C LEU A 5 16.93 0.47 -22.81
N THR A 6 17.05 0.91 -24.08
CA THR A 6 16.75 2.29 -24.46
C THR A 6 15.27 2.65 -24.22
N ALA A 7 14.35 1.73 -24.52
CA ALA A 7 12.92 1.95 -24.28
C ALA A 7 12.60 2.06 -22.77
N LEU A 8 13.24 1.24 -21.93
CA LEU A 8 13.03 1.27 -20.48
C LEU A 8 13.40 2.61 -19.84
N GLU A 9 14.38 3.33 -20.37
CA GLU A 9 14.78 4.64 -19.83
C GLU A 9 13.64 5.68 -19.88
N GLN A 10 12.68 5.54 -20.82
CA GLN A 10 11.54 6.45 -20.94
C GLN A 10 10.52 6.29 -19.81
N PHE A 11 10.59 5.18 -19.07
CA PHE A 11 9.65 4.85 -17.99
C PHE A 11 10.22 5.11 -16.59
N ARG A 12 11.45 5.61 -16.47
CA ARG A 12 12.06 5.91 -15.16
C ARG A 12 11.62 7.26 -14.63
N GLY A 13 11.52 7.37 -13.30
CA GLY A 13 11.17 8.61 -12.62
C GLY A 13 9.67 8.90 -12.63
N ASP A 14 9.33 10.17 -12.62
CA ASP A 14 7.95 10.64 -12.59
C ASP A 14 7.36 10.63 -13.99
N ILE A 15 6.30 9.85 -14.18
CA ILE A 15 5.60 9.72 -15.45
C ILE A 15 4.08 9.83 -15.26
N LEU A 16 3.38 10.09 -16.34
CA LEU A 16 1.92 10.06 -16.38
C LEU A 16 1.45 8.72 -16.97
N GLN A 17 0.56 8.04 -16.26
CA GLN A 17 -0.02 6.78 -16.70
C GLN A 17 -1.53 6.88 -16.80
N VAL A 18 -2.11 6.49 -17.94
CA VAL A 18 -3.56 6.33 -18.10
C VAL A 18 -3.95 4.96 -17.52
N PRO A 19 -4.77 4.92 -16.45
CA PRO A 19 -5.15 3.65 -15.84
C PRO A 19 -5.86 2.73 -16.82
N THR A 20 -5.64 1.42 -16.72
CA THR A 20 -6.36 0.44 -17.53
C THR A 20 -7.86 0.45 -17.26
N MET A 21 -8.68 0.16 -18.28
CA MET A 21 -10.12 -0.09 -18.11
C MET A 21 -10.42 -1.27 -17.16
N PHE A 22 -9.50 -2.24 -17.08
CA PHE A 22 -9.60 -3.37 -16.16
C PHE A 22 -9.08 -3.04 -14.76
N SER A 23 -9.55 -1.93 -14.19
CA SER A 23 -9.19 -1.45 -12.86
C SER A 23 -10.42 -1.29 -11.98
N ALA A 24 -10.21 -1.24 -10.65
CA ALA A 24 -11.24 -0.96 -9.66
C ALA A 24 -11.52 0.54 -9.46
N LEU A 25 -10.90 1.42 -10.24
CA LEU A 25 -11.21 2.84 -10.24
C LEU A 25 -12.68 3.05 -10.62
N LYS A 26 -13.33 3.99 -9.93
CA LYS A 26 -14.76 4.23 -10.14
C LYS A 26 -14.97 5.39 -11.13
N HIS A 27 -15.91 5.19 -12.05
CA HIS A 27 -16.50 6.21 -12.89
C HIS A 27 -18.01 6.19 -12.67
N ASN A 28 -18.61 7.32 -12.30
CA ASN A 28 -20.05 7.42 -11.97
C ASN A 28 -20.51 6.34 -10.95
N GLY A 29 -19.69 6.09 -9.93
CA GLY A 29 -19.99 5.12 -8.87
C GLY A 29 -19.72 3.65 -9.20
N LYS A 30 -19.47 3.29 -10.47
CA LYS A 30 -19.18 1.91 -10.92
C LYS A 30 -17.69 1.71 -11.22
N PRO A 31 -17.10 0.55 -10.87
CA PRO A 31 -15.72 0.22 -11.24
C PRO A 31 -15.53 0.20 -12.76
N LEU A 32 -14.37 0.64 -13.25
CA LEU A 32 -14.05 0.66 -14.68
C LEU A 32 -14.09 -0.73 -15.32
N TYR A 33 -13.72 -1.79 -14.59
CA TYR A 33 -13.77 -3.14 -15.11
C TYR A 33 -15.20 -3.61 -15.49
N GLU A 34 -16.24 -3.06 -14.88
CA GLU A 34 -17.63 -3.37 -15.24
C GLU A 34 -17.98 -2.78 -16.60
N TYR A 35 -17.55 -1.55 -16.88
CA TYR A 35 -17.67 -0.94 -18.20
C TYR A 35 -16.89 -1.72 -19.25
N ALA A 36 -15.64 -2.11 -18.92
CA ALA A 36 -14.81 -2.91 -19.83
C ALA A 36 -15.48 -4.23 -20.22
N ARG A 37 -16.08 -4.94 -19.25
CA ARG A 37 -16.83 -6.20 -19.51
C ARG A 37 -18.07 -5.99 -20.35
N ALA A 38 -18.69 -4.82 -20.30
CA ALA A 38 -19.81 -4.43 -21.12
C ALA A 38 -19.39 -3.90 -22.52
N GLY A 39 -18.10 -3.91 -22.85
CA GLY A 39 -17.56 -3.38 -24.10
C GLY A 39 -17.58 -1.85 -24.19
N ILE A 40 -17.78 -1.16 -23.08
CA ILE A 40 -17.87 0.29 -23.01
C ILE A 40 -16.51 0.85 -22.61
N THR A 41 -15.94 1.74 -23.43
CA THR A 41 -14.73 2.47 -23.10
C THR A 41 -15.11 3.84 -22.49
N VAL A 42 -14.50 4.16 -21.37
CA VAL A 42 -14.65 5.44 -20.66
C VAL A 42 -13.34 6.21 -20.75
N GLU A 43 -13.44 7.52 -20.98
CA GLU A 43 -12.27 8.40 -20.91
C GLU A 43 -11.69 8.41 -19.50
N ARG A 44 -10.37 8.35 -19.39
CA ARG A 44 -9.63 8.28 -18.14
C ARG A 44 -8.52 9.32 -18.15
N GLU A 45 -8.45 10.06 -17.08
CA GLU A 45 -7.37 11.03 -16.89
C GLU A 45 -6.07 10.30 -16.57
N ALA A 46 -4.97 10.78 -17.15
CA ALA A 46 -3.63 10.34 -16.79
C ALA A 46 -3.32 10.73 -15.33
N ARG A 47 -2.66 9.85 -14.59
CA ARG A 47 -2.28 10.06 -13.20
C ARG A 47 -0.78 10.03 -13.02
N PRO A 48 -0.23 10.89 -12.16
CA PRO A 48 1.18 10.84 -11.85
C PRO A 48 1.51 9.57 -11.08
N ILE A 49 2.55 8.89 -11.52
CA ILE A 49 3.18 7.75 -10.86
C ILE A 49 4.69 7.93 -10.91
N THR A 50 5.39 7.24 -10.02
CA THR A 50 6.85 7.23 -10.02
C THR A 50 7.35 5.81 -10.19
N ILE A 51 8.21 5.57 -11.16
CA ILE A 51 8.99 4.36 -11.30
C ILE A 51 10.37 4.64 -10.68
N PHE A 52 10.58 4.17 -9.46
CA PHE A 52 11.84 4.38 -8.74
C PHE A 52 12.98 3.62 -9.39
N GLU A 53 12.69 2.39 -9.84
CA GLU A 53 13.66 1.52 -10.45
C GLU A 53 12.99 0.55 -11.42
N ILE A 54 13.65 0.27 -12.53
CA ILE A 54 13.29 -0.77 -13.49
C ILE A 54 14.55 -1.55 -13.85
N ASN A 55 14.58 -2.83 -13.49
CA ASN A 55 15.70 -3.72 -13.70
C ASN A 55 15.39 -4.70 -14.81
N PHE A 56 16.25 -4.72 -15.83
CA PHE A 56 16.23 -5.76 -16.84
C PHE A 56 16.86 -7.02 -16.25
N ILE A 57 16.07 -8.09 -16.13
CA ILE A 57 16.54 -9.37 -15.62
C ILE A 57 16.96 -10.26 -16.76
N GLU A 58 16.07 -10.49 -17.75
CA GLU A 58 16.32 -11.44 -18.82
C GLU A 58 15.42 -11.15 -20.03
N TYR A 59 15.94 -11.47 -21.22
CA TYR A 59 15.16 -11.52 -22.45
C TYR A 59 15.44 -12.82 -23.19
N GLN A 60 14.43 -13.70 -23.21
CA GLN A 60 14.39 -14.92 -24.05
C GLN A 60 13.17 -14.83 -24.96
N ALA A 61 13.38 -14.43 -26.19
CA ALA A 61 12.30 -14.14 -27.13
C ALA A 61 11.21 -15.22 -27.16
N PRO A 62 9.93 -14.87 -27.01
CA PRO A 62 9.38 -13.52 -26.93
C PRO A 62 9.25 -12.96 -25.51
N PHE A 63 9.83 -13.57 -24.50
CA PHE A 63 9.62 -13.24 -23.09
C PHE A 63 10.68 -12.27 -22.56
N LEU A 64 10.22 -11.21 -21.91
CA LEU A 64 11.03 -10.22 -21.19
C LEU A 64 10.68 -10.27 -19.70
N THR A 65 11.69 -10.44 -18.85
CA THR A 65 11.55 -10.41 -17.40
C THR A 65 12.12 -9.10 -16.87
N LEU A 66 11.28 -8.36 -16.13
CA LEU A 66 11.64 -7.10 -15.48
C LEU A 66 11.32 -7.18 -14.00
N GLU A 67 12.11 -6.50 -13.18
CA GLU A 67 11.75 -6.14 -11.81
C GLU A 67 11.49 -4.64 -11.75
N VAL A 68 10.36 -4.25 -11.14
CA VAL A 68 9.91 -2.85 -11.12
C VAL A 68 9.62 -2.41 -9.70
N HIS A 69 10.34 -1.41 -9.22
CA HIS A 69 10.04 -0.69 -7.99
C HIS A 69 9.29 0.61 -8.33
N CYS A 70 8.07 0.76 -7.86
CA CYS A 70 7.19 1.86 -8.25
C CYS A 70 6.31 2.35 -7.10
N SER A 71 5.77 3.54 -7.27
CA SER A 71 4.82 4.15 -6.34
C SER A 71 3.49 3.39 -6.30
N LYS A 72 2.73 3.60 -5.22
CA LYS A 72 1.35 3.13 -5.14
C LYS A 72 0.51 3.66 -6.30
N GLY A 73 -0.42 2.85 -6.77
CA GLY A 73 -1.32 3.23 -7.87
C GLY A 73 -0.77 2.95 -9.26
N THR A 74 0.48 2.52 -9.40
CA THR A 74 1.06 2.10 -10.68
C THR A 74 0.42 0.79 -11.16
N TYR A 75 0.00 0.77 -12.42
CA TYR A 75 -0.52 -0.41 -13.10
C TYR A 75 0.58 -1.04 -13.94
N ILE A 76 1.15 -2.15 -13.48
CA ILE A 76 2.22 -2.87 -14.21
C ILE A 76 1.72 -3.36 -15.57
N ARG A 77 0.45 -3.74 -15.69
CA ARG A 77 -0.16 -4.11 -16.98
C ARG A 77 -0.12 -2.98 -18.00
N THR A 78 -0.42 -1.75 -17.56
CA THR A 78 -0.33 -0.57 -18.44
C THR A 78 1.12 -0.25 -18.78
N LEU A 79 2.05 -0.36 -17.82
CA LEU A 79 3.48 -0.15 -18.08
C LEU A 79 4.02 -1.10 -19.16
N VAL A 80 3.59 -2.38 -19.13
CA VAL A 80 4.00 -3.39 -20.12
C VAL A 80 3.37 -3.13 -21.48
N ASP A 81 2.10 -2.71 -21.52
CA ASP A 81 1.38 -2.31 -22.73
C ASP A 81 2.08 -1.11 -23.40
N ASP A 82 2.31 -0.05 -22.63
CA ASP A 82 3.02 1.17 -23.09
C ASP A 82 4.45 0.84 -23.60
N LEU A 83 5.18 -0.05 -22.90
CA LEU A 83 6.49 -0.51 -23.35
C LEU A 83 6.42 -1.25 -24.70
N GLY A 84 5.38 -2.08 -24.86
CA GLY A 84 5.12 -2.78 -26.12
C GLY A 84 4.83 -1.84 -27.28
N GLU A 85 4.12 -0.75 -27.04
CA GLU A 85 3.86 0.31 -28.01
C GLU A 85 5.17 1.05 -28.41
N VAL A 86 6.00 1.40 -27.41
CA VAL A 86 7.31 2.04 -27.68
C VAL A 86 8.23 1.13 -28.51
N LEU A 87 8.16 -0.19 -28.28
CA LEU A 87 8.94 -1.18 -29.05
C LEU A 87 8.31 -1.50 -30.42
N GLY A 88 7.06 -1.09 -30.69
CA GLY A 88 6.35 -1.28 -31.94
C GLY A 88 5.85 -2.71 -32.17
N CYS A 89 5.82 -3.56 -31.16
CA CYS A 89 5.40 -4.97 -31.27
C CYS A 89 4.22 -5.33 -30.37
N GLY A 90 3.75 -4.38 -29.54
CA GLY A 90 2.81 -4.66 -28.45
C GLY A 90 3.40 -5.59 -27.39
N ALA A 91 2.82 -5.57 -26.18
CA ALA A 91 3.19 -6.50 -25.13
C ALA A 91 2.03 -6.71 -24.13
N HIS A 92 2.07 -7.81 -23.40
CA HIS A 92 1.13 -8.08 -22.30
C HIS A 92 1.83 -8.86 -21.19
N VAL A 93 1.29 -8.75 -19.99
CA VAL A 93 1.81 -9.47 -18.82
C VAL A 93 1.37 -10.93 -18.88
N THR A 94 2.32 -11.85 -18.88
CA THR A 94 2.10 -13.30 -18.77
C THR A 94 2.21 -13.81 -17.34
N VAL A 95 3.16 -13.24 -16.56
CA VAL A 95 3.37 -13.55 -15.14
C VAL A 95 3.55 -12.25 -14.38
N LEU A 96 2.84 -12.09 -13.27
CA LEU A 96 3.00 -10.95 -12.37
C LEU A 96 3.14 -11.44 -10.94
N ARG A 97 4.27 -11.15 -10.32
CA ARG A 97 4.54 -11.46 -8.93
C ARG A 97 4.91 -10.20 -8.16
N ARG A 98 4.22 -9.95 -7.04
CA ARG A 98 4.63 -8.90 -6.11
C ARG A 98 5.65 -9.48 -5.15
N THR A 99 6.86 -8.92 -5.14
CA THR A 99 8.00 -9.39 -4.34
C THR A 99 8.17 -8.58 -3.06
N ALA A 100 7.67 -7.33 -3.02
CA ALA A 100 7.74 -6.47 -1.85
C ALA A 100 6.54 -5.51 -1.79
N VAL A 101 6.20 -5.04 -0.59
CA VAL A 101 5.19 -4.00 -0.35
C VAL A 101 5.69 -3.08 0.75
N ALA A 102 5.96 -1.80 0.43
CA ALA A 102 6.49 -0.81 1.37
C ALA A 102 7.69 -1.37 2.16
N ASP A 103 7.70 -1.13 3.46
CA ASP A 103 8.80 -1.55 4.36
C ASP A 103 8.48 -2.89 5.07
N TYR A 104 7.50 -3.66 4.55
CA TYR A 104 7.19 -4.97 5.13
C TYR A 104 8.29 -5.98 4.82
N PRO A 105 8.72 -6.76 5.84
CA PRO A 105 9.82 -7.71 5.68
C PRO A 105 9.42 -8.86 4.75
N THR A 106 10.15 -9.01 3.65
CA THR A 106 9.87 -10.01 2.61
C THR A 106 10.05 -11.45 3.13
N GLU A 107 10.95 -11.64 4.09
CA GLU A 107 11.19 -12.91 4.77
C GLU A 107 9.99 -13.42 5.60
N LYS A 108 9.07 -12.54 5.97
CA LYS A 108 7.82 -12.89 6.64
C LYS A 108 6.67 -13.17 5.68
N MET A 109 6.92 -13.04 4.39
CA MET A 109 5.90 -13.30 3.38
C MET A 109 5.60 -14.79 3.30
N MET A 110 4.32 -15.15 3.43
CA MET A 110 3.85 -16.54 3.32
C MET A 110 3.18 -16.78 1.97
N THR A 111 3.32 -17.99 1.46
CA THR A 111 2.52 -18.45 0.34
C THR A 111 1.09 -18.78 0.80
N TRP A 112 0.15 -18.71 -0.13
CA TRP A 112 -1.24 -19.10 0.17
C TRP A 112 -1.33 -20.56 0.67
N ASP A 113 -0.61 -21.47 0.03
CA ASP A 113 -0.61 -22.89 0.40
C ASP A 113 -0.08 -23.12 1.82
N ALA A 114 0.98 -22.40 2.20
CA ALA A 114 1.52 -22.48 3.57
C ALA A 114 0.52 -21.96 4.60
N LEU A 115 -0.16 -20.85 4.30
CA LEU A 115 -1.18 -20.28 5.18
C LEU A 115 -2.39 -21.22 5.30
N GLN A 116 -2.83 -21.80 4.18
CA GLN A 116 -3.94 -22.75 4.16
C GLN A 116 -3.61 -24.02 4.97
N ALA A 117 -2.40 -24.58 4.82
CA ALA A 117 -1.96 -25.75 5.57
C ALA A 117 -1.96 -25.50 7.10
N LEU A 118 -1.57 -24.30 7.55
CA LEU A 118 -1.67 -23.90 8.96
C LEU A 118 -3.12 -23.80 9.44
N ALA A 119 -3.99 -23.23 8.62
CA ALA A 119 -5.42 -23.10 8.95
C ALA A 119 -6.11 -24.48 9.08
N GLU A 120 -5.76 -25.42 8.21
CA GLU A 120 -6.31 -26.79 8.22
C GLU A 120 -5.85 -27.60 9.46
N GLN A 121 -4.71 -27.26 10.05
CA GLN A 121 -4.25 -27.81 11.32
C GLN A 121 -5.09 -27.34 12.53
N GLY A 122 -5.86 -26.27 12.38
CA GLY A 122 -6.75 -25.73 13.41
C GLY A 122 -6.03 -25.01 14.56
N ASP A 123 -4.72 -24.78 14.45
CA ASP A 123 -3.94 -24.05 15.46
C ASP A 123 -3.96 -22.55 15.19
N LEU A 124 -4.97 -21.88 15.73
CA LEU A 124 -5.12 -20.42 15.60
C LEU A 124 -3.96 -19.65 16.22
N ALA A 125 -3.33 -20.19 17.27
CA ALA A 125 -2.19 -19.54 17.92
C ALA A 125 -0.97 -19.48 17.00
N GLN A 126 -0.76 -20.50 16.18
CA GLN A 126 0.28 -20.46 15.15
C GLN A 126 -0.04 -19.47 14.04
N LEU A 127 -1.30 -19.38 13.60
CA LEU A 127 -1.71 -18.37 12.62
C LEU A 127 -1.49 -16.95 13.14
N ASP A 128 -1.83 -16.69 14.40
CA ASP A 128 -1.66 -15.38 15.03
C ASP A 128 -0.19 -14.93 15.10
N GLN A 129 0.78 -15.87 15.19
CA GLN A 129 2.20 -15.54 15.18
C GLN A 129 2.68 -14.94 13.84
N HIS A 130 1.95 -15.16 12.76
CA HIS A 130 2.24 -14.58 11.45
C HIS A 130 1.62 -13.20 11.24
N LEU A 131 0.73 -12.76 12.15
CA LEU A 131 0.17 -11.41 12.11
C LEU A 131 1.22 -10.39 12.53
N LEU A 132 1.38 -9.36 11.72
CA LEU A 132 2.19 -8.21 12.11
C LEU A 132 1.37 -7.28 13.01
N PRO A 133 2.02 -6.54 13.95
CA PRO A 133 1.33 -5.53 14.73
C PRO A 133 0.60 -4.53 13.85
N THR A 134 -0.61 -4.13 14.24
CA THR A 134 -1.48 -3.26 13.42
C THR A 134 -0.88 -1.88 13.16
N ASP A 135 -0.01 -1.39 14.05
CA ASP A 135 0.70 -0.11 13.89
C ASP A 135 1.78 -0.14 12.79
N THR A 136 2.16 -1.32 12.29
CA THR A 136 3.10 -1.45 11.17
C THR A 136 2.57 -0.78 9.90
N ALA A 137 1.26 -0.76 9.69
CA ALA A 137 0.63 -0.08 8.57
C ALA A 137 0.85 1.45 8.55
N VAL A 138 1.19 2.02 9.70
CA VAL A 138 1.42 3.46 9.92
C VAL A 138 2.78 3.73 10.56
N SER A 139 3.74 2.81 10.39
CA SER A 139 5.07 2.85 11.03
C SER A 139 5.86 4.13 10.78
N LYS A 140 5.61 4.80 9.65
CA LYS A 140 6.26 6.08 9.30
C LYS A 140 5.76 7.28 10.10
N LEU A 141 4.62 7.16 10.78
CA LEU A 141 4.14 8.23 11.65
C LEU A 141 4.93 8.24 12.96
N PRO A 142 5.22 9.41 13.52
CA PRO A 142 5.83 9.54 14.84
C PRO A 142 5.00 8.81 15.91
N ALA A 143 5.66 8.21 16.87
CA ALA A 143 5.01 7.55 18.00
C ALA A 143 4.88 8.52 19.18
N LEU A 144 3.73 8.52 19.84
CA LEU A 144 3.47 9.27 21.07
C LEU A 144 2.97 8.31 22.16
N GLN A 145 3.72 8.26 23.24
CA GLN A 145 3.35 7.52 24.44
C GLN A 145 2.41 8.35 25.32
N LEU A 146 1.30 7.77 25.73
CA LEU A 146 0.31 8.37 26.61
C LEU A 146 0.42 7.79 28.02
N ASN A 147 0.08 8.59 29.02
CA ASN A 147 -0.12 8.08 30.38
C ASN A 147 -1.49 7.36 30.50
N ALA A 148 -1.75 6.74 31.66
CA ALA A 148 -2.96 5.95 31.88
C ALA A 148 -4.26 6.77 31.75
N GLU A 149 -4.27 8.02 32.26
CA GLU A 149 -5.41 8.92 32.19
C GLU A 149 -5.69 9.35 30.75
N GLN A 150 -4.65 9.76 30.02
CA GLN A 150 -4.73 10.14 28.61
C GLN A 150 -5.20 8.96 27.76
N SER A 151 -4.66 7.77 28.00
CA SER A 151 -5.03 6.54 27.28
C SER A 151 -6.52 6.23 27.45
N LYS A 152 -7.02 6.38 28.67
CA LYS A 152 -8.45 6.20 28.98
C LYS A 152 -9.32 7.23 28.25
N GLY A 153 -8.93 8.51 28.27
CA GLY A 153 -9.63 9.57 27.54
C GLY A 153 -9.71 9.31 26.05
N ILE A 154 -8.58 8.93 25.44
CA ILE A 154 -8.51 8.57 24.00
C ILE A 154 -9.41 7.36 23.68
N GLY A 155 -9.43 6.34 24.55
CA GLY A 155 -10.30 5.18 24.39
C GLY A 155 -11.80 5.53 24.36
N PHE A 156 -12.20 6.62 24.99
CA PHE A 156 -13.57 7.18 24.91
C PHE A 156 -13.77 8.19 23.76
N GLY A 157 -12.76 8.37 22.89
CA GLY A 157 -12.82 9.32 21.79
C GLY A 157 -12.67 10.79 22.22
N GLN A 158 -12.22 11.04 23.44
CA GLN A 158 -12.04 12.39 23.97
C GLN A 158 -10.79 13.05 23.39
N ARG A 159 -10.83 14.38 23.31
CA ARG A 159 -9.65 15.18 23.03
C ARG A 159 -8.82 15.33 24.29
N VAL A 160 -7.52 15.14 24.18
CA VAL A 160 -6.61 15.14 25.34
C VAL A 160 -5.50 16.15 25.12
N LYS A 161 -5.24 17.00 26.11
CA LYS A 161 -4.06 17.87 26.13
C LYS A 161 -2.84 17.10 26.61
N PHE A 162 -1.67 17.43 26.05
CA PHE A 162 -0.40 16.86 26.52
C PHE A 162 0.74 17.88 26.50
N ALA A 163 1.77 17.62 27.28
CA ALA A 163 3.01 18.39 27.21
C ALA A 163 3.78 17.98 25.96
N ASN A 164 3.85 18.87 24.96
CA ASN A 164 4.46 18.60 23.66
C ASN A 164 5.96 18.96 23.64
N GLU A 165 6.73 18.35 24.51
CA GLU A 165 8.18 18.58 24.60
C GLU A 165 8.90 18.17 23.31
N ALA A 166 8.42 17.13 22.64
CA ALA A 166 8.96 16.63 21.38
C ALA A 166 8.52 17.47 20.15
N LYS A 167 7.69 18.50 20.34
CA LYS A 167 7.15 19.36 19.28
C LYS A 167 6.54 18.56 18.12
N LEU A 168 5.75 17.54 18.43
CA LEU A 168 5.04 16.71 17.45
C LEU A 168 3.80 17.47 16.97
N TYR A 169 3.61 17.50 15.66
CA TYR A 169 2.42 18.05 14.99
C TYR A 169 1.94 17.15 13.88
N GLY A 170 0.67 17.28 13.53
CA GLY A 170 0.09 16.43 12.49
C GLY A 170 -0.26 15.02 12.99
N GLN A 171 -0.19 14.04 12.10
CA GLN A 171 -0.55 12.67 12.42
C GLN A 171 0.53 11.96 13.24
N VAL A 172 0.08 11.25 14.28
CA VAL A 172 0.93 10.46 15.18
C VAL A 172 0.28 9.11 15.48
N ARG A 173 1.11 8.10 15.79
CA ARG A 173 0.68 6.84 16.40
C ARG A 173 0.59 7.01 17.90
N LEU A 174 -0.51 6.58 18.49
CA LEU A 174 -0.70 6.62 19.94
C LEU A 174 -0.43 5.25 20.56
N PHE A 175 0.32 5.26 21.64
CA PHE A 175 0.55 4.08 22.48
C PHE A 175 0.15 4.37 23.91
N SER A 176 -0.43 3.37 24.58
CA SER A 176 -0.77 3.46 26.01
C SER A 176 0.50 3.43 26.87
N ASP A 177 0.35 3.71 28.17
CA ASP A 177 1.37 3.50 29.20
C ASP A 177 1.95 2.09 29.24
N LYS A 178 1.19 1.10 28.75
CA LYS A 178 1.59 -0.32 28.62
C LYS A 178 2.13 -0.66 27.22
N ASN A 179 2.46 0.33 26.42
CA ASN A 179 2.96 0.17 25.05
C ASN A 179 1.98 -0.56 24.09
N VAL A 180 0.68 -0.45 24.34
CA VAL A 180 -0.35 -0.96 23.44
C VAL A 180 -0.72 0.11 22.44
N PHE A 181 -0.74 -0.23 21.14
CA PHE A 181 -1.16 0.70 20.09
C PHE A 181 -2.64 1.04 20.23
N LEU A 182 -2.95 2.32 20.36
CA LEU A 182 -4.31 2.85 20.54
C LEU A 182 -4.92 3.39 19.25
N GLY A 183 -4.10 3.64 18.23
CA GLY A 183 -4.54 4.17 16.95
C GLY A 183 -3.76 5.39 16.48
N VAL A 184 -4.34 6.13 15.53
CA VAL A 184 -3.78 7.34 14.95
C VAL A 184 -4.55 8.56 15.46
N ALA A 185 -3.84 9.64 15.72
CA ALA A 185 -4.45 10.92 16.09
C ALA A 185 -3.80 12.07 15.34
N LEU A 186 -4.47 13.21 15.35
CA LEU A 186 -3.94 14.49 14.89
C LEU A 186 -3.59 15.34 16.12
N ILE A 187 -2.39 15.88 16.15
CA ILE A 187 -1.99 16.90 17.11
C ILE A 187 -2.16 18.27 16.47
N ASP A 188 -2.93 19.14 17.11
CA ASP A 188 -3.13 20.51 16.67
C ASP A 188 -2.13 21.48 17.31
N ASP A 189 -2.14 22.73 16.85
CA ASP A 189 -1.24 23.80 17.31
C ASP A 189 -1.42 24.18 18.80
N ASN A 190 -2.51 23.74 19.43
CA ASN A 190 -2.78 23.92 20.85
C ASN A 190 -2.33 22.72 21.71
N ASN A 191 -1.54 21.82 21.15
CA ASN A 191 -1.09 20.59 21.79
C ASN A 191 -2.27 19.69 22.26
N VAL A 192 -3.35 19.65 21.48
CA VAL A 192 -4.50 18.79 21.72
C VAL A 192 -4.44 17.61 20.78
N ILE A 193 -4.45 16.41 21.35
CA ILE A 193 -4.56 15.15 20.64
C ILE A 193 -6.03 14.94 20.27
N ARG A 194 -6.30 14.79 18.99
CA ARG A 194 -7.64 14.46 18.45
C ARG A 194 -7.57 13.06 17.85
N PRO A 195 -8.15 12.04 18.51
CA PRO A 195 -8.17 10.71 17.93
C PRO A 195 -8.91 10.73 16.59
N GLN A 196 -8.30 10.11 15.58
CA GLN A 196 -8.98 9.84 14.32
C GLN A 196 -9.76 8.54 14.47
N PRO A 197 -10.90 8.38 13.76
CA PRO A 197 -11.65 7.13 13.83
C PRO A 197 -10.74 5.97 13.44
N VAL A 198 -10.33 5.21 14.43
CA VAL A 198 -9.69 3.91 14.25
C VAL A 198 -10.75 2.86 14.49
N SER A 199 -10.67 1.76 13.76
CA SER A 199 -11.59 0.63 13.90
C SER A 199 -11.44 -0.08 15.26
N TYR A 200 -11.61 0.65 16.35
CA TYR A 200 -11.73 0.10 17.70
C TYR A 200 -13.19 -0.29 17.98
N THR A 201 -13.74 -1.14 17.13
CA THR A 201 -15.09 -1.69 17.37
C THR A 201 -15.11 -2.80 18.42
N HIS A 202 -13.96 -3.24 18.92
CA HIS A 202 -13.86 -4.39 19.84
C HIS A 202 -13.62 -4.06 21.32
N LEU A 203 -13.54 -2.78 21.71
CA LEU A 203 -13.40 -2.40 23.12
C LEU A 203 -14.69 -1.86 23.73
N ARG A 204 -15.85 -2.05 23.09
CA ARG A 204 -17.17 -1.86 23.70
C ARG A 204 -17.75 -3.22 24.08
N ALA A 205 -17.21 -3.82 25.10
CA ALA A 205 -17.85 -4.89 25.87
C ALA A 205 -17.79 -4.51 27.33
#